data_0211b6be68779ba4e0c756bf04de9754
#
_entry.id   0211b6be68779ba4e0c756bf04de9754
#
_cell.length_a   1.000
_cell.length_b   1.000
_cell.length_c   1.000
_cell.angle_alpha   90.00
_cell.angle_beta   90.00
_cell.angle_gamma   90.00
#
_symmetry.space_group_name_H-M   'P 1'
#
loop_
_entity.id
_entity.type
_entity.pdbx_description
1 polymer ?
#
loop_
_entity_poly.entity_id
_entity_poly.type
_entity_poly.pdbx_seq_one_letter_code
_entity_poly.pdbx_strand_id
1 'polypeptide(L)'
;LPTVHHWRRAVETKQAHVLTTLSNFSSQSTDPVGMNDGIGQFEVYDLGGNVREWCWNEGDEGWRYCCGGAWDDNSYQFAAFNLESPWDRNPRNGFRCVRYEEEPKSETLAVMQLPTKLPLSRPEPDPIETLVGRFDYDRKPLNAELIQSDGQKALPDFRHEIVCIDAAYGNERFNLHLLIPRQPTDPYETVVYFPGLGFFTTKREFRPYGISDWSKVESIVQSGRMVCFPVYHSTFERWSGRNHQRAVFHDKDNRHETLEHWVRVIKDLRRALDYLETRSDVRQDRLYYYGVSIGAMLGPISLVVEPRLKAGILISGGYGKFWEEHAFPEVLATNYTPNVEQPVLMISGEWDNVFPLETNQVPFFADLPNPQNKHRLVNRSHLVLGKDVAPRMDKWLNDLFDRGSSNDKVESTPSADE
;
A
#
# COMPACT_ATOMS: atom_id res chain seq x y z
N LEU A 1 -3.06 -1.74 32.79
CA LEU A 1 -2.65 -2.19 31.46
C LEU A 1 -1.41 -3.07 31.56
N PRO A 2 -1.23 -4.09 30.71
CA PRO A 2 0.03 -4.80 30.59
C PRO A 2 1.10 -3.87 30.03
N THR A 3 2.37 -4.12 30.35
CA THR A 3 3.44 -3.55 29.56
C THR A 3 3.57 -4.27 28.22
N VAL A 4 4.18 -3.65 27.21
CA VAL A 4 4.49 -4.31 25.92
C VAL A 4 5.28 -5.61 26.14
N HIS A 5 6.18 -5.61 27.13
CA HIS A 5 6.98 -6.81 27.47
C HIS A 5 6.11 -7.96 27.97
N HIS A 6 5.16 -7.68 28.87
CA HIS A 6 4.23 -8.69 29.39
C HIS A 6 3.26 -9.18 28.33
N TRP A 7 2.73 -8.23 27.51
CA TRP A 7 1.87 -8.57 26.37
C TRP A 7 2.58 -9.52 25.39
N ARG A 8 3.81 -9.18 24.99
CA ARG A 8 4.62 -10.03 24.09
C ARG A 8 4.92 -11.40 24.69
N ARG A 9 5.14 -11.47 26.01
CA ARG A 9 5.38 -12.75 26.70
C ARG A 9 4.13 -13.64 26.65
N ALA A 10 2.94 -13.05 26.75
CA ALA A 10 1.67 -13.79 26.68
C ALA A 10 1.39 -14.34 25.26
N VAL A 11 1.90 -13.69 24.24
CA VAL A 11 1.63 -14.03 22.82
C VAL A 11 2.43 -15.23 22.35
N GLU A 12 3.66 -15.40 22.76
CA GLU A 12 4.66 -16.32 22.17
C GLU A 12 4.72 -16.28 20.63
N THR A 13 5.55 -15.40 20.11
CA THR A 13 5.67 -15.10 18.66
C THR A 13 6.02 -16.30 17.77
N LYS A 14 6.52 -17.41 18.32
CA LYS A 14 6.83 -18.62 17.54
C LYS A 14 5.59 -19.28 16.94
N GLN A 15 4.43 -19.08 17.54
CA GLN A 15 3.14 -19.62 17.07
C GLN A 15 2.26 -18.54 16.42
N ALA A 16 2.79 -17.38 16.13
CA ALA A 16 2.06 -16.24 15.57
C ALA A 16 1.20 -16.61 14.35
N HIS A 17 1.69 -17.51 13.49
CA HIS A 17 0.97 -17.94 12.29
C HIS A 17 -0.30 -18.75 12.60
N VAL A 18 -0.29 -19.55 13.66
CA VAL A 18 -1.48 -20.31 14.12
C VAL A 18 -2.46 -19.36 14.77
N LEU A 19 -1.96 -18.55 15.70
CA LEU A 19 -2.77 -17.59 16.45
C LEU A 19 -3.49 -16.64 15.50
N THR A 20 -2.79 -16.01 14.56
CA THR A 20 -3.42 -15.07 13.63
C THR A 20 -4.41 -15.70 12.66
N THR A 21 -4.23 -16.98 12.32
CA THR A 21 -5.17 -17.69 11.45
C THR A 21 -6.52 -17.97 12.13
N LEU A 22 -6.49 -18.14 13.44
CA LEU A 22 -7.65 -18.50 14.26
C LEU A 22 -8.26 -17.29 15.00
N SER A 23 -7.75 -16.09 14.74
CA SER A 23 -8.20 -14.85 15.38
C SER A 23 -9.05 -14.00 14.42
N ASN A 24 -9.78 -13.03 14.99
CA ASN A 24 -10.64 -12.12 14.24
C ASN A 24 -9.81 -11.04 13.54
N PHE A 25 -9.41 -11.31 12.28
CA PHE A 25 -8.74 -10.37 11.37
C PHE A 25 -9.51 -10.27 10.06
N SER A 26 -9.38 -9.15 9.40
CA SER A 26 -10.01 -8.90 8.08
C SER A 26 -11.52 -9.13 8.07
N SER A 27 -12.19 -8.84 9.17
CA SER A 27 -13.64 -8.95 9.37
C SER A 27 -14.34 -7.57 9.29
N GLN A 28 -15.61 -7.51 9.63
CA GLN A 28 -16.40 -6.27 9.58
C GLN A 28 -16.73 -5.69 10.95
N SER A 29 -16.47 -6.42 12.01
CA SER A 29 -16.78 -6.01 13.39
C SER A 29 -15.96 -6.79 14.40
N THR A 30 -16.00 -6.33 15.66
CA THR A 30 -15.50 -7.09 16.79
C THR A 30 -16.39 -8.30 17.09
N ASP A 31 -15.79 -9.37 17.59
CA ASP A 31 -16.47 -10.54 18.15
C ASP A 31 -16.51 -10.47 19.68
N PRO A 32 -17.45 -11.18 20.32
CA PRO A 32 -17.44 -11.38 21.77
C PRO A 32 -16.12 -11.98 22.24
N VAL A 33 -15.63 -11.53 23.39
CA VAL A 33 -14.37 -12.01 23.98
C VAL A 33 -14.39 -13.53 24.14
N GLY A 34 -13.31 -14.20 23.73
CA GLY A 34 -13.14 -15.64 23.84
C GLY A 34 -13.91 -16.47 22.81
N MET A 35 -14.42 -15.86 21.76
CA MET A 35 -15.17 -16.54 20.70
C MET A 35 -14.26 -17.13 19.61
N ASN A 36 -13.05 -16.65 19.51
CA ASN A 36 -12.08 -17.08 18.50
C ASN A 36 -11.08 -18.08 19.10
N ASP A 37 -10.69 -19.07 18.30
CA ASP A 37 -9.77 -20.15 18.71
C ASP A 37 -8.29 -19.72 18.69
N GLY A 38 -8.01 -18.46 18.44
CA GLY A 38 -6.65 -17.86 18.48
C GLY A 38 -6.18 -17.67 19.92
N ILE A 39 -5.80 -18.76 20.60
CA ILE A 39 -5.43 -18.78 22.01
C ILE A 39 -3.90 -18.68 22.15
N GLY A 40 -3.43 -17.77 23.01
CA GLY A 40 -2.01 -17.63 23.34
C GLY A 40 -1.49 -18.72 24.26
N GLN A 41 -0.17 -18.74 24.49
CA GLN A 41 0.55 -19.77 25.24
C GLN A 41 -0.02 -20.04 26.66
N PHE A 42 -0.58 -19.04 27.30
CA PHE A 42 -1.12 -19.12 28.65
C PHE A 42 -2.64 -19.16 28.68
N GLU A 43 -3.26 -19.76 27.65
CA GLU A 43 -4.71 -19.86 27.51
C GLU A 43 -5.41 -18.48 27.46
N VAL A 44 -4.70 -17.46 26.99
CA VAL A 44 -5.21 -16.09 26.86
C VAL A 44 -5.83 -15.92 25.49
N TYR A 45 -7.13 -15.58 25.45
CA TYR A 45 -7.88 -15.33 24.22
C TYR A 45 -7.66 -13.92 23.68
N ASP A 46 -7.92 -13.77 22.36
CA ASP A 46 -7.98 -12.48 21.67
C ASP A 46 -6.72 -11.61 21.80
N LEU A 47 -5.54 -12.24 21.93
CA LEU A 47 -4.25 -11.52 21.86
C LEU A 47 -3.92 -11.06 20.44
N GLY A 48 -4.54 -11.67 19.44
CA GLY A 48 -4.44 -11.27 18.04
C GLY A 48 -5.79 -10.89 17.47
N GLY A 49 -5.85 -9.82 16.68
CA GLY A 49 -7.10 -9.37 16.08
C GLY A 49 -8.11 -8.83 17.10
N ASN A 50 -9.34 -8.80 16.70
CA ASN A 50 -10.48 -8.25 17.45
C ASN A 50 -10.32 -6.76 17.74
N VAL A 51 -9.53 -6.37 18.75
CA VAL A 51 -9.14 -4.97 19.01
C VAL A 51 -7.65 -4.87 19.30
N ARG A 52 -7.03 -3.79 18.89
CA ARG A 52 -5.69 -3.45 19.36
C ARG A 52 -5.73 -3.12 20.83
N GLU A 53 -4.77 -3.62 21.59
CA GLU A 53 -4.78 -3.48 23.03
C GLU A 53 -3.78 -2.45 23.53
N TRP A 54 -4.28 -1.46 24.25
CA TRP A 54 -3.45 -0.47 24.92
C TRP A 54 -2.46 -1.11 25.88
N CYS A 55 -1.21 -0.74 25.75
CA CYS A 55 -0.13 -1.08 26.67
C CYS A 55 0.26 0.09 27.58
N TRP A 56 0.91 -0.23 28.68
CA TRP A 56 1.37 0.78 29.66
C TRP A 56 2.49 1.65 29.11
N ASN A 57 3.41 1.05 28.34
CA ASN A 57 4.59 1.77 27.89
C ASN A 57 4.24 2.95 27.01
N GLU A 58 4.93 4.03 27.27
CA GLU A 58 4.98 5.23 26.46
C GLU A 58 6.06 5.09 25.41
N GLY A 59 5.80 5.58 24.23
CA GLY A 59 6.80 5.78 23.18
C GLY A 59 7.22 7.25 23.15
N ASP A 60 7.66 7.71 21.99
CA ASP A 60 8.05 9.11 21.81
C ASP A 60 6.85 10.05 21.96
N GLU A 61 7.10 11.27 22.42
CA GLU A 61 6.14 12.37 22.52
C GLU A 61 4.86 12.07 23.33
N GLY A 62 4.90 11.13 24.28
CA GLY A 62 3.74 10.81 25.12
C GLY A 62 2.72 9.86 24.45
N TRP A 63 3.03 9.31 23.29
CA TRP A 63 2.21 8.31 22.61
C TRP A 63 2.28 6.98 23.33
N ARG A 64 1.24 6.15 23.18
CA ARG A 64 1.14 4.85 23.84
C ARG A 64 1.12 3.72 22.83
N TYR A 65 1.71 2.61 23.20
CA TYR A 65 1.68 1.40 22.36
C TYR A 65 0.33 0.72 22.41
N CYS A 66 -0.15 0.29 21.21
CA CYS A 66 -1.24 -0.63 21.01
C CYS A 66 -0.73 -1.85 20.27
N CYS A 67 -1.05 -3.04 20.75
CA CYS A 67 -0.57 -4.31 20.23
C CYS A 67 -1.71 -5.20 19.71
N GLY A 68 -1.41 -6.18 18.87
CA GLY A 68 -2.31 -7.29 18.52
C GLY A 68 -3.07 -7.16 17.21
N GLY A 69 -3.21 -5.96 16.66
CA GLY A 69 -4.06 -5.71 15.49
C GLY A 69 -5.55 -5.68 15.82
N ALA A 70 -6.36 -5.11 14.94
CA ALA A 70 -7.81 -4.99 15.08
C ALA A 70 -8.56 -5.92 14.13
N TRP A 71 -9.87 -6.05 14.32
CA TRP A 71 -10.77 -6.88 13.54
C TRP A 71 -10.73 -6.64 12.02
N ASP A 72 -10.47 -5.41 11.58
CA ASP A 72 -10.35 -5.03 10.17
C ASP A 72 -8.91 -4.89 9.69
N ASP A 73 -7.94 -5.13 10.57
CA ASP A 73 -6.52 -5.17 10.19
C ASP A 73 -6.18 -6.46 9.43
N ASN A 74 -5.13 -6.41 8.64
CA ASN A 74 -4.52 -7.60 8.10
C ASN A 74 -3.72 -8.34 9.19
N SER A 75 -3.67 -9.66 9.13
CA SER A 75 -3.03 -10.49 10.16
C SER A 75 -1.55 -10.17 10.45
N TYR A 76 -0.82 -9.58 9.50
CA TYR A 76 0.57 -9.16 9.75
C TYR A 76 0.67 -8.01 10.75
N GLN A 77 -0.40 -7.23 10.95
CA GLN A 77 -0.44 -6.15 11.95
C GLN A 77 -0.36 -6.70 13.40
N PHE A 78 -0.59 -7.98 13.58
CA PHE A 78 -0.36 -8.64 14.86
C PHE A 78 1.05 -8.43 15.42
N ALA A 79 2.05 -8.43 14.57
CA ALA A 79 3.45 -8.21 14.96
C ALA A 79 3.82 -6.72 15.08
N ALA A 80 2.93 -5.82 14.69
CA ALA A 80 3.18 -4.40 14.72
C ALA A 80 2.96 -3.81 16.12
N PHE A 81 3.81 -2.84 16.47
CA PHE A 81 3.63 -1.98 17.63
C PHE A 81 3.11 -0.65 17.14
N ASN A 82 1.81 -0.45 17.23
CA ASN A 82 1.23 0.82 16.84
C ASN A 82 1.41 1.83 17.97
N LEU A 83 1.92 3.01 17.65
CA LEU A 83 1.89 4.15 18.53
C LEU A 83 0.64 4.96 18.23
N GLU A 84 -0.17 5.19 19.26
CA GLU A 84 -1.43 5.94 19.15
C GLU A 84 -1.45 7.05 20.21
N SER A 85 -2.10 8.14 19.87
CA SER A 85 -2.33 9.20 20.86
C SER A 85 -3.14 8.64 22.04
N PRO A 86 -2.77 8.89 23.30
CA PRO A 86 -3.53 8.41 24.45
C PRO A 86 -4.96 8.94 24.50
N TRP A 87 -5.28 9.95 23.68
CA TRP A 87 -6.62 10.52 23.50
C TRP A 87 -7.38 9.91 22.32
N ASP A 88 -6.79 8.97 21.58
CA ASP A 88 -7.47 8.31 20.48
C ASP A 88 -8.64 7.45 21.01
N ARG A 89 -9.81 7.62 20.38
CA ARG A 89 -11.05 6.93 20.73
C ARG A 89 -11.56 6.12 19.53
N ASN A 90 -10.65 5.39 18.92
CA ASN A 90 -10.94 4.56 17.77
C ASN A 90 -11.65 3.27 18.24
N PRO A 91 -12.73 2.82 17.58
CA PRO A 91 -13.42 1.56 17.90
C PRO A 91 -12.54 0.31 17.70
N ARG A 92 -11.39 0.47 17.04
CA ARG A 92 -10.39 -0.58 16.86
C ARG A 92 -9.48 -0.79 18.08
N ASN A 93 -9.50 0.15 19.04
CA ASN A 93 -8.63 0.14 20.20
C ASN A 93 -9.42 -0.26 21.44
N GLY A 94 -8.92 -1.24 22.15
CA GLY A 94 -9.46 -1.73 23.42
C GLY A 94 -8.35 -1.91 24.45
N PHE A 95 -8.60 -2.66 25.49
CA PHE A 95 -7.60 -2.92 26.52
C PHE A 95 -7.89 -4.23 27.24
N ARG A 96 -6.84 -4.78 27.86
CA ARG A 96 -6.97 -5.82 28.86
C ARG A 96 -6.37 -5.39 30.18
N CYS A 97 -6.88 -5.95 31.28
CA CYS A 97 -6.30 -5.76 32.60
C CYS A 97 -5.26 -6.86 32.89
N VAL A 98 -4.26 -6.50 33.67
CA VAL A 98 -3.29 -7.43 34.24
C VAL A 98 -3.20 -7.21 35.74
N ARG A 99 -3.01 -8.28 36.49
CA ARG A 99 -2.68 -8.24 37.90
C ARG A 99 -1.23 -8.72 38.06
N TYR A 100 -0.43 -7.90 38.71
CA TYR A 100 0.93 -8.26 39.07
C TYR A 100 0.96 -8.74 40.51
N GLU A 101 1.65 -9.85 40.76
CA GLU A 101 1.89 -10.34 42.15
C GLU A 101 2.96 -9.51 42.84
N GLU A 102 3.96 -9.07 42.07
CA GLU A 102 5.01 -8.16 42.48
C GLU A 102 4.96 -6.93 41.57
N GLU A 103 5.38 -5.78 42.09
CA GLU A 103 5.46 -4.54 41.30
C GLU A 103 6.40 -4.72 40.11
N PRO A 104 5.98 -4.39 38.88
CA PRO A 104 6.85 -4.51 37.72
C PRO A 104 8.12 -3.66 37.88
N LYS A 105 9.23 -4.21 37.42
CA LYS A 105 10.51 -3.49 37.44
C LYS A 105 10.39 -2.17 36.68
N SER A 106 11.05 -1.13 37.17
CA SER A 106 11.05 0.21 36.54
C SER A 106 11.48 0.18 35.09
N GLU A 107 12.39 -0.70 34.71
CA GLU A 107 12.86 -0.90 33.34
C GLU A 107 11.75 -1.36 32.38
N THR A 108 10.80 -2.19 32.87
CA THR A 108 9.66 -2.65 32.07
C THR A 108 8.54 -1.61 31.95
N LEU A 109 8.53 -0.64 32.85
CA LEU A 109 7.58 0.48 32.85
C LEU A 109 8.11 1.70 32.10
N ALA A 110 9.39 1.73 31.78
CA ALA A 110 10.04 2.87 31.15
C ALA A 110 9.49 3.18 29.76
N VAL A 111 9.75 4.39 29.29
CA VAL A 111 9.55 4.79 27.91
C VAL A 111 10.28 3.78 27.01
N MET A 112 9.55 3.17 26.09
CA MET A 112 10.10 2.17 25.21
C MET A 112 10.39 2.81 23.84
N GLN A 113 11.67 2.87 23.51
CA GLN A 113 12.07 3.16 22.14
C GLN A 113 12.19 1.84 21.38
N LEU A 114 11.52 1.74 20.27
CA LEU A 114 11.77 0.62 19.36
C LEU A 114 13.24 0.68 18.93
N PRO A 115 13.96 -0.46 18.89
CA PRO A 115 15.35 -0.45 18.43
C PRO A 115 15.43 0.24 17.09
N THR A 116 16.25 1.29 17.00
CA THR A 116 16.54 1.94 15.73
C THR A 116 17.07 0.85 14.80
N LYS A 117 16.32 0.55 13.75
CA LYS A 117 16.79 -0.41 12.75
C LYS A 117 18.07 0.19 12.16
N LEU A 118 19.14 -0.61 12.11
CA LEU A 118 20.36 -0.18 11.46
C LEU A 118 20.06 0.24 10.02
N PRO A 119 20.74 1.28 9.51
CA PRO A 119 20.63 1.66 8.11
C PRO A 119 20.78 0.43 7.22
N LEU A 120 20.00 0.37 6.16
CA LEU A 120 20.11 -0.70 5.17
C LEU A 120 21.51 -0.66 4.57
N SER A 121 22.22 -1.80 4.58
CA SER A 121 23.40 -1.97 3.75
C SER A 121 22.93 -2.01 2.31
N ARG A 122 23.27 -0.99 1.52
CA ARG A 122 22.89 -0.92 0.12
C ARG A 122 24.08 -1.31 -0.72
N PRO A 123 24.02 -2.43 -1.47
CA PRO A 123 24.97 -2.69 -2.53
C PRO A 123 24.87 -1.60 -3.60
N GLU A 124 25.91 -1.44 -4.38
CA GLU A 124 25.83 -0.62 -5.61
C GLU A 124 24.70 -1.15 -6.49
N PRO A 125 23.82 -0.27 -7.04
CA PRO A 125 22.72 -0.71 -7.89
C PRO A 125 23.24 -1.46 -9.13
N ASP A 126 22.55 -2.54 -9.50
CA ASP A 126 22.81 -3.18 -10.79
C ASP A 126 22.41 -2.24 -11.95
N PRO A 127 23.10 -2.33 -13.12
CA PRO A 127 22.75 -1.53 -14.27
C PRO A 127 21.29 -1.76 -14.66
N ILE A 128 20.52 -0.67 -14.72
CA ILE A 128 19.06 -0.72 -14.90
C ILE A 128 18.66 -1.46 -16.18
N GLU A 129 19.47 -1.36 -17.24
CA GLU A 129 19.23 -1.99 -18.53
C GLU A 129 19.20 -3.52 -18.43
N THR A 130 19.90 -4.09 -17.43
CA THR A 130 19.93 -5.55 -17.23
C THR A 130 18.67 -6.05 -16.50
N LEU A 131 17.99 -5.17 -15.78
CA LEU A 131 16.86 -5.50 -14.92
C LEU A 131 15.51 -5.30 -15.60
N VAL A 132 15.35 -4.22 -16.38
CA VAL A 132 14.05 -3.84 -16.97
C VAL A 132 13.54 -4.86 -17.98
N GLY A 133 14.43 -5.54 -18.71
CA GLY A 133 14.07 -6.55 -19.69
C GLY A 133 13.26 -7.73 -19.11
N ARG A 134 13.35 -7.96 -17.80
CA ARG A 134 12.56 -9.01 -17.12
C ARG A 134 11.05 -8.75 -17.19
N PHE A 135 10.66 -7.50 -17.31
CA PHE A 135 9.27 -7.08 -17.37
C PHE A 135 8.74 -6.95 -18.80
N ASP A 136 9.56 -7.20 -19.81
CA ASP A 136 9.14 -7.15 -21.21
C ASP A 136 8.24 -8.34 -21.57
N TYR A 137 7.37 -8.12 -22.53
CA TYR A 137 6.46 -9.12 -23.09
C TYR A 137 6.02 -8.73 -24.50
N ASP A 138 5.61 -9.74 -25.26
CA ASP A 138 4.99 -9.51 -26.56
C ASP A 138 3.59 -8.88 -26.37
N ARG A 139 3.36 -7.73 -27.00
CA ARG A 139 2.05 -7.05 -26.99
C ARG A 139 1.04 -7.82 -27.88
N LYS A 140 0.57 -8.96 -27.39
CA LYS A 140 -0.52 -9.71 -28.00
C LYS A 140 -1.83 -8.95 -27.90
N PRO A 141 -2.84 -9.28 -28.76
CA PRO A 141 -4.19 -8.74 -28.62
C PRO A 141 -4.69 -8.83 -27.17
N LEU A 142 -5.42 -7.82 -26.73
CA LEU A 142 -5.99 -7.80 -25.38
C LEU A 142 -7.19 -8.73 -25.22
N ASN A 143 -7.89 -9.03 -26.33
CA ASN A 143 -9.16 -9.75 -26.32
C ASN A 143 -10.10 -9.20 -25.23
N ALA A 144 -10.17 -7.87 -25.15
CA ALA A 144 -10.90 -7.17 -24.10
C ALA A 144 -12.40 -7.44 -24.22
N GLU A 145 -13.02 -7.82 -23.11
CA GLU A 145 -14.45 -8.12 -22.99
C GLU A 145 -15.04 -7.36 -21.82
N LEU A 146 -16.08 -6.58 -22.08
CA LEU A 146 -16.85 -5.91 -21.03
C LEU A 146 -17.75 -6.95 -20.34
N ILE A 147 -17.37 -7.36 -19.13
CA ILE A 147 -18.11 -8.36 -18.34
C ILE A 147 -19.31 -7.73 -17.64
N GLN A 148 -19.14 -6.53 -17.11
CA GLN A 148 -20.18 -5.82 -16.37
C GLN A 148 -20.02 -4.32 -16.56
N SER A 149 -21.15 -3.65 -16.76
CA SER A 149 -21.25 -2.20 -16.63
C SER A 149 -22.46 -1.90 -15.76
N ASP A 150 -22.22 -1.38 -14.56
CA ASP A 150 -23.30 -0.95 -13.69
C ASP A 150 -24.01 0.27 -14.31
N GLY A 151 -25.16 -0.01 -14.92
CA GLY A 151 -26.13 1.04 -15.19
C GLY A 151 -26.49 1.76 -13.88
N GLN A 152 -27.03 2.94 -13.96
CA GLN A 152 -27.34 3.95 -12.94
C GLN A 152 -27.79 3.51 -11.53
N LYS A 153 -27.91 2.23 -11.19
CA LYS A 153 -28.59 1.76 -9.97
C LYS A 153 -27.70 1.44 -8.76
N ALA A 154 -26.41 1.19 -8.92
CA ALA A 154 -25.64 0.60 -7.82
C ALA A 154 -24.84 1.61 -6.98
N LEU A 155 -24.27 2.65 -7.57
CA LEU A 155 -23.32 3.51 -6.88
C LEU A 155 -23.57 4.99 -7.24
N PRO A 156 -23.90 5.85 -6.27
CA PRO A 156 -24.33 7.22 -6.58
C PRO A 156 -23.24 8.07 -7.23
N ASP A 157 -21.97 7.86 -6.86
CA ASP A 157 -20.88 8.76 -7.20
C ASP A 157 -20.07 8.35 -8.43
N PHE A 158 -20.14 7.08 -8.85
CA PHE A 158 -19.37 6.56 -9.98
C PHE A 158 -20.07 5.42 -10.70
N ARG A 159 -19.63 5.15 -11.94
CA ARG A 159 -19.96 3.96 -12.73
C ARG A 159 -18.85 2.93 -12.54
N HIS A 160 -19.21 1.68 -12.31
CA HIS A 160 -18.30 0.58 -12.20
C HIS A 160 -18.35 -0.29 -13.45
N GLU A 161 -17.25 -0.40 -14.17
CA GLU A 161 -17.07 -1.31 -15.28
C GLU A 161 -16.11 -2.42 -14.90
N ILE A 162 -16.39 -3.66 -15.32
CA ILE A 162 -15.47 -4.78 -15.21
C ILE A 162 -15.11 -5.22 -16.62
N VAL A 163 -13.83 -5.17 -16.96
CA VAL A 163 -13.32 -5.57 -18.25
C VAL A 163 -12.33 -6.70 -18.08
N CYS A 164 -12.55 -7.82 -18.76
CA CYS A 164 -11.62 -8.95 -18.77
C CYS A 164 -10.65 -8.84 -19.95
N ILE A 165 -9.36 -8.97 -19.70
CA ILE A 165 -8.31 -8.93 -20.72
C ILE A 165 -7.34 -10.11 -20.61
N ASP A 166 -6.61 -10.40 -21.67
CA ASP A 166 -5.55 -11.40 -21.67
C ASP A 166 -4.31 -10.87 -20.93
N ALA A 167 -3.75 -11.70 -20.05
CA ALA A 167 -2.48 -11.42 -19.38
C ALA A 167 -1.29 -11.48 -20.34
N ALA A 168 -0.15 -10.91 -19.95
CA ALA A 168 1.09 -10.94 -20.71
C ALA A 168 1.81 -12.31 -20.67
N TYR A 169 1.33 -13.24 -19.86
CA TYR A 169 1.96 -14.53 -19.59
C TYR A 169 0.91 -15.65 -19.53
N GLY A 170 1.36 -16.87 -19.85
CA GLY A 170 0.48 -18.04 -19.86
C GLY A 170 -0.70 -17.88 -20.83
N ASN A 171 -1.79 -18.55 -20.53
CA ASN A 171 -3.09 -18.39 -21.17
C ASN A 171 -4.10 -17.84 -20.14
N GLU A 172 -3.63 -16.95 -19.26
CA GLU A 172 -4.43 -16.37 -18.19
C GLU A 172 -5.18 -15.14 -18.69
N ARG A 173 -6.35 -14.91 -18.12
CA ARG A 173 -7.12 -13.68 -18.26
C ARG A 173 -7.35 -13.07 -16.88
N PHE A 174 -7.54 -11.75 -16.82
CA PHE A 174 -7.83 -11.08 -15.57
C PHE A 174 -8.72 -9.86 -15.75
N ASN A 175 -9.39 -9.48 -14.68
CA ASN A 175 -10.32 -8.39 -14.67
C ASN A 175 -9.63 -7.06 -14.32
N LEU A 176 -10.11 -6.00 -14.96
CA LEU A 176 -9.87 -4.61 -14.59
C LEU A 176 -11.16 -4.05 -14.02
N HIS A 177 -11.13 -3.55 -12.81
CA HIS A 177 -12.22 -2.79 -12.26
C HIS A 177 -11.98 -1.30 -12.53
N LEU A 178 -12.87 -0.69 -13.30
CA LEU A 178 -12.82 0.73 -13.64
C LEU A 178 -13.90 1.46 -12.84
N LEU A 179 -13.49 2.37 -12.00
CA LEU A 179 -14.36 3.23 -11.22
C LEU A 179 -14.34 4.61 -11.88
N ILE A 180 -15.41 4.93 -12.59
CA ILE A 180 -15.48 6.08 -13.49
C ILE A 180 -16.39 7.13 -12.86
N PRO A 181 -15.90 8.34 -12.56
CA PRO A 181 -16.72 9.42 -12.00
C PRO A 181 -17.97 9.68 -12.85
N ARG A 182 -19.10 9.99 -12.22
CA ARG A 182 -20.32 10.33 -12.95
C ARG A 182 -20.34 11.75 -13.50
N GLN A 183 -19.54 12.63 -12.89
CA GLN A 183 -19.37 13.97 -13.42
C GLN A 183 -18.41 13.91 -14.62
N PRO A 184 -18.80 14.39 -15.79
CA PRO A 184 -17.98 14.26 -16.99
C PRO A 184 -16.79 15.22 -16.93
N THR A 185 -15.61 14.67 -16.77
CA THR A 185 -14.34 15.30 -17.14
C THR A 185 -13.73 14.49 -18.28
N ASP A 186 -14.50 14.31 -19.35
CA ASP A 186 -14.05 13.52 -20.50
C ASP A 186 -13.05 14.32 -21.36
N PRO A 187 -11.86 13.78 -21.64
CA PRO A 187 -11.31 12.51 -21.16
C PRO A 187 -10.77 12.59 -19.72
N TYR A 188 -10.83 11.45 -18.99
CA TYR A 188 -10.48 11.36 -17.57
C TYR A 188 -8.97 11.27 -17.34
N GLU A 189 -8.46 12.01 -16.36
CA GLU A 189 -7.22 11.66 -15.69
C GLU A 189 -7.42 10.31 -14.97
N THR A 190 -6.47 9.41 -15.10
CA THR A 190 -6.67 8.04 -14.63
C THR A 190 -5.56 7.59 -13.68
N VAL A 191 -5.97 7.05 -12.55
CA VAL A 191 -5.10 6.49 -11.52
C VAL A 191 -5.12 4.97 -11.63
N VAL A 192 -3.95 4.35 -11.82
CA VAL A 192 -3.79 2.89 -11.72
C VAL A 192 -3.40 2.54 -10.30
N TYR A 193 -4.29 1.81 -9.62
CA TYR A 193 -4.17 1.50 -8.20
C TYR A 193 -3.40 0.21 -7.97
N PHE A 194 -2.38 0.27 -7.12
CA PHE A 194 -1.60 -0.87 -6.69
C PHE A 194 -1.78 -1.07 -5.17
N PRO A 195 -2.40 -2.17 -4.72
CA PRO A 195 -2.82 -2.34 -3.34
C PRO A 195 -1.67 -2.72 -2.39
N GLY A 196 -1.98 -2.68 -1.09
CA GLY A 196 -1.10 -3.17 -0.04
C GLY A 196 -1.00 -4.70 0.01
N LEU A 197 -0.04 -5.20 0.79
CA LEU A 197 0.31 -6.62 0.91
C LEU A 197 -0.87 -7.52 1.28
N GLY A 198 -1.80 -7.04 2.09
CA GLY A 198 -2.95 -7.82 2.53
C GLY A 198 -3.84 -8.33 1.40
N PHE A 199 -3.82 -7.70 0.23
CA PHE A 199 -4.56 -8.17 -0.95
C PHE A 199 -3.94 -9.40 -1.60
N PHE A 200 -2.66 -9.63 -1.38
CA PHE A 200 -1.92 -10.79 -1.89
C PHE A 200 -1.88 -11.97 -0.91
N THR A 201 -2.15 -11.73 0.36
CA THR A 201 -2.01 -12.74 1.42
C THR A 201 -3.32 -13.32 1.92
N THR A 202 -4.45 -12.71 1.58
CA THR A 202 -5.77 -13.11 2.08
C THR A 202 -6.76 -13.21 0.93
N LYS A 203 -7.52 -14.31 0.89
CA LYS A 203 -8.61 -14.46 -0.09
C LYS A 203 -9.68 -13.38 0.17
N ARG A 204 -10.01 -12.62 -0.85
CA ARG A 204 -11.02 -11.55 -0.81
C ARG A 204 -11.86 -11.57 -2.08
N GLU A 205 -13.06 -11.03 -2.01
CA GLU A 205 -13.83 -10.68 -3.19
C GLU A 205 -13.68 -9.18 -3.45
N PHE A 206 -13.57 -8.80 -4.71
CA PHE A 206 -13.60 -7.39 -5.04
C PHE A 206 -15.03 -6.86 -4.86
N ARG A 207 -15.17 -5.94 -3.93
CA ARG A 207 -16.42 -5.19 -3.70
C ARG A 207 -16.06 -3.73 -3.55
N PRO A 208 -16.54 -2.82 -4.42
CA PRO A 208 -16.12 -1.42 -4.37
C PRO A 208 -16.15 -0.83 -2.95
N TYR A 209 -17.21 -1.00 -2.18
CA TYR A 209 -17.30 -0.50 -0.80
C TYR A 209 -16.75 -1.46 0.28
N GLY A 210 -16.24 -2.61 -0.09
CA GLY A 210 -15.80 -3.66 0.85
C GLY A 210 -14.29 -3.88 0.89
N ILE A 211 -13.50 -3.10 0.15
CA ILE A 211 -12.04 -3.19 0.20
C ILE A 211 -11.49 -2.34 1.36
N SER A 212 -10.48 -2.85 2.06
CA SER A 212 -9.87 -2.14 3.21
C SER A 212 -9.33 -0.75 2.87
N ASP A 213 -8.97 -0.53 1.61
CA ASP A 213 -8.48 0.76 1.10
C ASP A 213 -9.57 1.64 0.47
N TRP A 214 -10.86 1.29 0.67
CA TRP A 214 -11.97 1.98 0.02
C TRP A 214 -11.92 3.49 0.21
N SER A 215 -11.68 3.98 1.40
CA SER A 215 -11.62 5.42 1.68
C SER A 215 -10.57 6.17 0.85
N LYS A 216 -9.50 5.48 0.43
CA LYS A 216 -8.46 6.04 -0.46
C LYS A 216 -8.97 6.08 -1.90
N VAL A 217 -9.55 4.97 -2.37
CA VAL A 217 -10.11 4.84 -3.73
C VAL A 217 -11.27 5.80 -3.94
N GLU A 218 -12.21 5.84 -2.99
CA GLU A 218 -13.36 6.75 -3.02
C GLU A 218 -12.93 8.21 -3.16
N SER A 219 -11.95 8.64 -2.37
CA SER A 219 -11.46 10.01 -2.42
C SER A 219 -10.84 10.38 -3.77
N ILE A 220 -10.21 9.42 -4.47
CA ILE A 220 -9.68 9.62 -5.82
C ILE A 220 -10.82 9.80 -6.82
N VAL A 221 -11.85 8.94 -6.77
CA VAL A 221 -13.01 9.04 -7.67
C VAL A 221 -13.79 10.34 -7.43
N GLN A 222 -13.97 10.74 -6.16
CA GLN A 222 -14.65 11.99 -5.80
C GLN A 222 -13.88 13.23 -6.28
N SER A 223 -12.57 13.13 -6.48
CA SER A 223 -11.78 14.20 -7.10
C SER A 223 -11.94 14.31 -8.62
N GLY A 224 -12.80 13.49 -9.23
CA GLY A 224 -13.09 13.50 -10.66
C GLY A 224 -12.15 12.62 -11.50
N ARG A 225 -11.30 11.80 -10.88
CA ARG A 225 -10.36 10.90 -11.59
C ARG A 225 -10.91 9.49 -11.69
N MET A 226 -10.71 8.88 -12.85
CA MET A 226 -10.97 7.44 -13.03
C MET A 226 -9.96 6.64 -12.22
N VAL A 227 -10.41 5.56 -11.58
CA VAL A 227 -9.52 4.57 -10.96
C VAL A 227 -9.59 3.27 -11.76
N CYS A 228 -8.44 2.82 -12.23
CA CYS A 228 -8.25 1.47 -12.76
C CYS A 228 -7.63 0.61 -11.66
N PHE A 229 -8.35 -0.42 -11.25
CA PHE A 229 -7.91 -1.40 -10.27
C PHE A 229 -7.74 -2.76 -10.95
N PRO A 230 -6.53 -3.13 -11.39
CA PRO A 230 -6.27 -4.46 -11.94
C PRO A 230 -6.43 -5.55 -10.87
N VAL A 231 -7.06 -6.66 -11.22
CA VAL A 231 -7.00 -7.88 -10.40
C VAL A 231 -5.65 -8.53 -10.65
N TYR A 232 -4.67 -8.11 -9.89
CA TYR A 232 -3.29 -8.58 -10.02
C TYR A 232 -3.17 -10.08 -9.79
N HIS A 233 -2.11 -10.67 -10.31
CA HIS A 233 -1.75 -12.05 -10.01
C HIS A 233 -1.82 -12.32 -8.51
N SER A 234 -2.57 -13.34 -8.10
CA SER A 234 -2.82 -13.74 -6.69
C SER A 234 -3.68 -12.81 -5.85
N THR A 235 -4.42 -11.90 -6.44
CA THR A 235 -5.41 -11.11 -5.69
C THR A 235 -6.83 -11.54 -6.04
N PHE A 236 -7.76 -11.32 -5.14
CA PHE A 236 -9.21 -11.53 -5.32
C PHE A 236 -9.55 -12.90 -5.92
N GLU A 237 -10.24 -12.94 -7.06
CA GLU A 237 -10.64 -14.19 -7.76
C GLU A 237 -9.44 -14.97 -8.34
N ARG A 238 -8.28 -14.33 -8.50
CA ARG A 238 -7.03 -15.00 -8.90
C ARG A 238 -6.24 -15.57 -7.72
N TRP A 239 -6.78 -15.50 -6.51
CA TRP A 239 -6.14 -16.02 -5.33
C TRP A 239 -6.13 -17.56 -5.33
N SER A 240 -4.96 -18.18 -5.39
CA SER A 240 -4.76 -19.61 -5.61
C SER A 240 -4.43 -20.43 -4.35
N GLY A 241 -4.63 -19.83 -3.14
CA GLY A 241 -4.49 -20.57 -1.88
C GLY A 241 -3.18 -20.32 -1.13
N ARG A 242 -2.99 -21.05 -0.01
CA ARG A 242 -1.88 -20.83 0.94
C ARG A 242 -0.48 -21.04 0.37
N ASN A 243 -0.32 -21.90 -0.63
CA ASN A 243 0.98 -22.10 -1.29
C ASN A 243 1.49 -20.83 -1.97
N HIS A 244 0.57 -19.93 -2.29
CA HIS A 244 0.86 -18.65 -2.88
C HIS A 244 1.35 -17.60 -1.88
N GLN A 245 0.99 -17.72 -0.60
CA GLN A 245 1.51 -16.83 0.45
C GLN A 245 3.04 -16.93 0.58
N ARG A 246 3.61 -18.12 0.31
CA ARG A 246 5.06 -18.28 0.29
C ARG A 246 5.74 -17.51 -0.84
N ALA A 247 5.11 -17.43 -2.00
CA ALA A 247 5.63 -16.68 -3.14
C ALA A 247 5.61 -15.16 -2.94
N VAL A 248 4.79 -14.65 -2.03
CA VAL A 248 4.74 -13.21 -1.70
C VAL A 248 5.89 -12.78 -0.80
N PHE A 249 6.38 -13.68 0.05
CA PHE A 249 7.46 -13.40 0.98
C PHE A 249 8.77 -14.02 0.49
N HIS A 250 9.83 -13.21 0.47
CA HIS A 250 11.16 -13.70 0.18
C HIS A 250 11.67 -14.61 1.29
N ASP A 251 11.73 -15.91 0.99
CA ASP A 251 12.41 -16.92 1.78
C ASP A 251 13.58 -17.45 0.96
N LYS A 252 14.64 -17.90 1.62
CA LYS A 252 15.83 -18.46 0.94
C LYS A 252 15.47 -19.61 0.01
N ASP A 253 14.43 -20.36 0.35
CA ASP A 253 14.01 -21.57 -0.36
C ASP A 253 13.04 -21.28 -1.51
N ASN A 254 12.43 -20.08 -1.59
CA ASN A 254 11.41 -19.73 -2.60
C ASN A 254 11.69 -18.45 -3.40
N ARG A 255 12.91 -17.96 -3.41
CA ARG A 255 13.29 -16.70 -4.05
C ARG A 255 12.84 -16.58 -5.50
N HIS A 256 12.96 -17.69 -6.27
CA HIS A 256 12.54 -17.71 -7.68
C HIS A 256 11.03 -17.60 -7.85
N GLU A 257 10.24 -18.27 -7.00
CA GLU A 257 8.78 -18.16 -7.02
C GLU A 257 8.34 -16.73 -6.70
N THR A 258 9.03 -16.09 -5.75
CA THR A 258 8.77 -14.71 -5.37
C THR A 258 9.13 -13.74 -6.50
N LEU A 259 10.25 -13.93 -7.17
CA LEU A 259 10.62 -13.16 -8.35
C LEU A 259 9.54 -13.26 -9.44
N GLU A 260 9.18 -14.50 -9.83
CA GLU A 260 8.15 -14.72 -10.86
C GLU A 260 6.79 -14.14 -10.47
N HIS A 261 6.42 -14.23 -9.18
CA HIS A 261 5.20 -13.62 -8.68
C HIS A 261 5.18 -12.11 -8.94
N TRP A 262 6.20 -11.39 -8.51
CA TRP A 262 6.21 -9.93 -8.64
C TRP A 262 6.44 -9.47 -10.08
N VAL A 263 7.19 -10.23 -10.88
CA VAL A 263 7.28 -9.97 -12.33
C VAL A 263 5.90 -10.08 -12.99
N ARG A 264 5.09 -11.08 -12.66
CA ARG A 264 3.72 -11.21 -13.17
C ARG A 264 2.82 -10.06 -12.72
N VAL A 265 2.91 -9.68 -11.45
CA VAL A 265 2.15 -8.54 -10.89
C VAL A 265 2.46 -7.23 -11.65
N ILE A 266 3.73 -6.94 -11.90
CA ILE A 266 4.13 -5.75 -12.68
C ILE A 266 3.69 -5.87 -14.14
N LYS A 267 3.75 -7.06 -14.76
CA LYS A 267 3.21 -7.27 -16.11
C LYS A 267 1.70 -7.06 -16.19
N ASP A 268 0.93 -7.41 -15.14
CA ASP A 268 -0.51 -7.12 -15.09
C ASP A 268 -0.77 -5.61 -15.05
N LEU A 269 0.03 -4.83 -14.30
CA LEU A 269 0.00 -3.36 -14.34
C LEU A 269 0.20 -2.84 -15.75
N ARG A 270 1.24 -3.31 -16.43
CA ARG A 270 1.57 -2.89 -17.80
C ARG A 270 0.48 -3.25 -18.80
N ARG A 271 -0.13 -4.45 -18.66
CA ARG A 271 -1.28 -4.86 -19.50
C ARG A 271 -2.54 -4.04 -19.25
N ALA A 272 -2.78 -3.62 -18.01
CA ALA A 272 -3.86 -2.69 -17.71
C ALA A 272 -3.66 -1.35 -18.44
N LEU A 273 -2.43 -0.85 -18.49
CA LEU A 273 -2.09 0.35 -19.26
C LEU A 273 -2.24 0.14 -20.78
N ASP A 274 -1.92 -1.06 -21.32
CA ASP A 274 -2.21 -1.39 -22.71
C ASP A 274 -3.72 -1.28 -23.02
N TYR A 275 -4.58 -1.68 -22.07
CA TYR A 275 -6.02 -1.51 -22.22
C TYR A 275 -6.44 -0.03 -22.13
N LEU A 276 -5.90 0.72 -21.18
CA LEU A 276 -6.21 2.15 -21.02
C LEU A 276 -5.80 2.97 -22.25
N GLU A 277 -4.77 2.56 -22.99
CA GLU A 277 -4.39 3.17 -24.28
C GLU A 277 -5.49 3.02 -25.36
N THR A 278 -6.32 1.99 -25.29
CA THR A 278 -7.40 1.77 -26.27
C THR A 278 -8.64 2.61 -26.01
N ARG A 279 -8.70 3.27 -24.86
CA ARG A 279 -9.89 4.03 -24.44
C ARG A 279 -9.80 5.50 -24.86
N SER A 280 -10.84 5.98 -25.55
CA SER A 280 -10.95 7.40 -25.96
C SER A 280 -11.27 8.34 -24.80
N ASP A 281 -11.88 7.80 -23.72
CA ASP A 281 -12.24 8.56 -22.52
C ASP A 281 -11.12 8.67 -21.48
N VAL A 282 -9.90 8.22 -21.81
CA VAL A 282 -8.70 8.28 -20.94
C VAL A 282 -7.71 9.28 -21.50
N ARG A 283 -7.25 10.19 -20.65
CA ARG A 283 -6.16 11.13 -20.97
C ARG A 283 -4.81 10.42 -20.91
N GLN A 284 -4.21 10.15 -22.06
CA GLN A 284 -2.93 9.43 -22.16
C GLN A 284 -1.75 10.19 -21.54
N ASP A 285 -1.84 11.51 -21.48
CA ASP A 285 -0.86 12.40 -20.84
C ASP A 285 -1.09 12.61 -19.33
N ARG A 286 -2.08 11.91 -18.74
CA ARG A 286 -2.51 12.02 -17.33
C ARG A 286 -2.81 10.65 -16.72
N LEU A 287 -1.88 9.72 -16.90
CA LEU A 287 -1.91 8.41 -16.26
C LEU A 287 -1.00 8.43 -15.03
N TYR A 288 -1.51 8.05 -13.87
CA TYR A 288 -0.81 8.13 -12.61
C TYR A 288 -0.72 6.77 -11.92
N TYR A 289 0.41 6.50 -11.31
CA TYR A 289 0.58 5.37 -10.41
C TYR A 289 0.14 5.73 -8.99
N TYR A 290 -0.60 4.86 -8.34
CA TYR A 290 -0.96 5.03 -6.92
C TYR A 290 -0.68 3.72 -6.18
N GLY A 291 0.39 3.68 -5.42
CA GLY A 291 0.82 2.51 -4.67
C GLY A 291 0.63 2.68 -3.17
N VAL A 292 0.15 1.63 -2.49
CA VAL A 292 -0.02 1.60 -1.04
C VAL A 292 0.88 0.54 -0.43
N SER A 293 1.65 0.89 0.61
CA SER A 293 2.50 -0.06 1.36
C SER A 293 3.47 -0.80 0.42
N ILE A 294 3.30 -2.10 0.19
CA ILE A 294 4.12 -2.84 -0.77
C ILE A 294 3.99 -2.26 -2.19
N GLY A 295 2.82 -1.78 -2.58
CA GLY A 295 2.64 -1.09 -3.85
C GLY A 295 3.46 0.20 -3.91
N ALA A 296 3.60 0.92 -2.80
CA ALA A 296 4.47 2.09 -2.73
C ALA A 296 5.95 1.71 -2.78
N MET A 297 6.36 0.64 -2.10
CA MET A 297 7.72 0.09 -2.15
C MET A 297 8.12 -0.34 -3.57
N LEU A 298 7.21 -0.99 -4.31
CA LEU A 298 7.42 -1.43 -5.69
C LEU A 298 7.14 -0.34 -6.74
N GLY A 299 6.73 0.85 -6.28
CA GLY A 299 6.44 1.99 -7.14
C GLY A 299 7.59 2.38 -8.07
N PRO A 300 8.85 2.46 -7.61
CA PRO A 300 9.99 2.74 -8.47
C PRO A 300 10.14 1.77 -9.64
N ILE A 301 9.94 0.47 -9.40
CA ILE A 301 9.97 -0.55 -10.47
C ILE A 301 8.88 -0.23 -11.51
N SER A 302 7.65 -0.03 -11.03
CA SER A 302 6.50 0.26 -11.90
C SER A 302 6.70 1.52 -12.73
N LEU A 303 7.23 2.59 -12.14
CA LEU A 303 7.47 3.87 -12.81
C LEU A 303 8.59 3.77 -13.86
N VAL A 304 9.68 3.08 -13.55
CA VAL A 304 10.81 2.91 -14.47
C VAL A 304 10.44 2.04 -15.67
N VAL A 305 9.76 0.91 -15.44
CA VAL A 305 9.41 -0.01 -16.53
C VAL A 305 8.21 0.45 -17.35
N GLU A 306 7.50 1.51 -16.89
CA GLU A 306 6.27 1.96 -17.54
C GLU A 306 6.21 3.49 -17.73
N PRO A 307 6.86 4.02 -18.77
CA PRO A 307 6.97 5.46 -19.03
C PRO A 307 5.65 6.16 -19.41
N ARG A 308 4.57 5.40 -19.65
CA ARG A 308 3.22 5.98 -19.83
C ARG A 308 2.69 6.61 -18.55
N LEU A 309 3.14 6.14 -17.38
CA LEU A 309 2.85 6.76 -16.11
C LEU A 309 3.55 8.12 -16.01
N LYS A 310 2.81 9.18 -15.71
CA LYS A 310 3.32 10.56 -15.70
C LYS A 310 3.66 11.07 -14.31
N ALA A 311 3.17 10.42 -13.27
CA ALA A 311 3.50 10.71 -11.89
C ALA A 311 3.25 9.49 -10.99
N GLY A 312 3.92 9.45 -9.84
CA GLY A 312 3.73 8.43 -8.81
C GLY A 312 3.19 9.02 -7.51
N ILE A 313 2.16 8.40 -6.95
CA ILE A 313 1.65 8.68 -5.60
C ILE A 313 1.93 7.45 -4.74
N LEU A 314 2.82 7.59 -3.75
CA LEU A 314 3.34 6.49 -2.93
C LEU A 314 2.91 6.68 -1.49
N ILE A 315 2.02 5.80 -1.01
CA ILE A 315 1.41 5.92 0.32
C ILE A 315 2.00 4.87 1.25
N SER A 316 2.54 5.32 2.39
CA SER A 316 3.12 4.45 3.42
C SER A 316 4.16 3.48 2.85
N GLY A 317 5.10 4.00 2.06
CA GLY A 317 6.17 3.24 1.41
C GLY A 317 7.54 3.54 2.00
N GLY A 318 8.53 2.84 1.52
CA GLY A 318 9.93 2.96 1.90
C GLY A 318 10.70 1.72 1.49
N TYR A 319 12.00 1.67 1.73
CA TYR A 319 12.79 0.46 1.53
C TYR A 319 12.42 -0.61 2.55
N GLY A 320 12.19 -1.83 2.11
CA GLY A 320 11.88 -2.95 2.98
C GLY A 320 13.14 -3.75 3.35
N LYS A 321 13.61 -3.68 4.60
CA LYS A 321 14.84 -4.38 5.02
C LYS A 321 14.84 -5.86 4.62
N PHE A 322 13.76 -6.56 4.86
CA PHE A 322 13.67 -7.99 4.53
C PHE A 322 13.77 -8.24 3.01
N TRP A 323 13.23 -7.33 2.19
CA TRP A 323 13.33 -7.39 0.73
C TRP A 323 14.76 -7.18 0.27
N GLU A 324 15.40 -6.14 0.76
CA GLU A 324 16.77 -5.77 0.39
C GLU A 324 17.79 -6.89 0.71
N GLU A 325 17.52 -7.70 1.75
CA GLU A 325 18.40 -8.80 2.16
C GLU A 325 18.15 -10.11 1.39
N HIS A 326 16.96 -10.32 0.82
CA HIS A 326 16.55 -11.64 0.32
C HIS A 326 16.03 -11.66 -1.12
N ALA A 327 15.58 -10.53 -1.68
CA ALA A 327 15.03 -10.49 -3.03
C ALA A 327 16.12 -10.60 -4.11
N PHE A 328 15.69 -10.95 -5.32
CA PHE A 328 16.52 -10.80 -6.51
C PHE A 328 16.61 -9.35 -6.95
N PRO A 329 17.73 -8.94 -7.59
CA PRO A 329 17.94 -7.58 -8.04
C PRO A 329 16.78 -6.99 -8.86
N GLU A 330 16.12 -7.81 -9.66
CA GLU A 330 15.03 -7.40 -10.55
C GLU A 330 13.79 -6.89 -9.80
N VAL A 331 13.63 -7.22 -8.53
CA VAL A 331 12.49 -6.78 -7.70
C VAL A 331 12.91 -5.98 -6.47
N LEU A 332 14.15 -5.47 -6.46
CA LEU A 332 14.65 -4.56 -5.43
C LEU A 332 14.39 -3.10 -5.81
N ALA A 333 13.62 -2.40 -5.00
CA ALA A 333 13.33 -0.97 -5.23
C ALA A 333 14.60 -0.11 -5.27
N THR A 334 15.64 -0.45 -4.49
CA THR A 334 16.92 0.24 -4.46
C THR A 334 17.60 0.35 -5.82
N ASN A 335 17.40 -0.62 -6.71
CA ASN A 335 17.97 -0.59 -8.06
C ASN A 335 17.21 0.37 -9.00
N TYR A 336 15.95 0.65 -8.72
CA TYR A 336 15.09 1.45 -9.60
C TYR A 336 14.90 2.89 -9.12
N THR A 337 14.89 3.11 -7.82
CA THR A 337 14.59 4.43 -7.23
C THR A 337 15.44 5.56 -7.82
N PRO A 338 16.78 5.39 -8.05
CA PRO A 338 17.62 6.43 -8.66
C PRO A 338 17.31 6.71 -10.14
N ASN A 339 16.52 5.85 -10.79
CA ASN A 339 16.18 5.94 -12.20
C ASN A 339 14.72 6.38 -12.43
N VAL A 340 14.00 6.80 -11.41
CA VAL A 340 12.63 7.29 -11.54
C VAL A 340 12.61 8.71 -12.07
N GLU A 341 12.27 8.88 -13.33
CA GLU A 341 12.23 10.20 -13.98
C GLU A 341 10.94 10.97 -13.65
N GLN A 342 9.84 10.26 -13.41
CA GLN A 342 8.55 10.86 -13.11
C GLN A 342 8.56 11.55 -11.73
N PRO A 343 7.83 12.66 -11.58
CA PRO A 343 7.62 13.25 -10.27
C PRO A 343 6.84 12.31 -9.34
N VAL A 344 7.24 12.30 -8.08
CA VAL A 344 6.66 11.44 -7.04
C VAL A 344 6.16 12.27 -5.86
N LEU A 345 4.92 12.02 -5.46
CA LEU A 345 4.38 12.43 -4.17
C LEU A 345 4.40 11.25 -3.21
N MET A 346 5.22 11.31 -2.19
CA MET A 346 5.24 10.34 -1.10
C MET A 346 4.47 10.90 0.10
N ILE A 347 3.51 10.14 0.62
CA ILE A 347 2.76 10.48 1.83
C ILE A 347 2.88 9.33 2.82
N SER A 348 3.48 9.59 3.96
CA SER A 348 3.86 8.56 4.92
C SER A 348 3.43 8.92 6.32
N GLY A 349 3.19 7.90 7.14
CA GLY A 349 3.01 8.07 8.57
C GLY A 349 4.35 8.38 9.24
N GLU A 350 4.37 9.40 10.08
CA GLU A 350 5.54 9.77 10.88
C GLU A 350 5.96 8.65 11.84
N TRP A 351 4.96 7.91 12.32
CA TRP A 351 5.12 6.80 13.26
C TRP A 351 4.98 5.42 12.60
N ASP A 352 5.30 5.33 11.32
CA ASP A 352 5.24 4.08 10.58
C ASP A 352 6.30 3.09 11.06
N ASN A 353 5.84 1.97 11.62
CA ASN A 353 6.71 0.91 12.15
C ASN A 353 7.02 -0.19 11.12
N VAL A 354 6.31 -0.21 9.99
CA VAL A 354 6.59 -1.12 8.87
C VAL A 354 7.72 -0.54 8.02
N PHE A 355 7.62 0.76 7.71
CA PHE A 355 8.68 1.54 7.06
C PHE A 355 9.07 2.71 7.96
N PRO A 356 9.93 2.49 8.99
CA PRO A 356 10.36 3.55 9.88
C PRO A 356 10.95 4.74 9.14
N LEU A 357 10.61 5.96 9.61
CA LEU A 357 10.90 7.21 8.93
C LEU A 357 12.37 7.34 8.55
N GLU A 358 13.26 7.27 9.53
CA GLU A 358 14.69 7.57 9.33
C GLU A 358 15.43 6.50 8.52
N THR A 359 15.07 5.23 8.71
CA THR A 359 15.83 4.11 8.12
C THR A 359 15.28 3.59 6.80
N ASN A 360 14.00 3.85 6.51
CA ASN A 360 13.32 3.30 5.35
C ASN A 360 12.72 4.37 4.43
N GLN A 361 12.00 5.35 4.99
CA GLN A 361 11.28 6.35 4.19
C GLN A 361 12.23 7.45 3.69
N VAL A 362 13.02 8.05 4.59
CA VAL A 362 13.94 9.13 4.25
C VAL A 362 14.98 8.70 3.21
N PRO A 363 15.67 7.55 3.36
CA PRO A 363 16.57 7.06 2.34
C PRO A 363 15.89 6.78 1.00
N PHE A 364 14.70 6.18 1.02
CA PHE A 364 13.92 5.92 -0.21
C PHE A 364 13.59 7.23 -0.95
N PHE A 365 13.14 8.24 -0.22
CA PHE A 365 12.81 9.53 -0.81
C PHE A 365 14.06 10.27 -1.30
N ALA A 366 15.16 10.18 -0.59
CA ALA A 366 16.43 10.83 -0.96
C ALA A 366 17.02 10.29 -2.26
N ASP A 367 16.76 9.03 -2.59
CA ASP A 367 17.24 8.41 -3.83
C ASP A 367 16.38 8.75 -5.07
N LEU A 368 15.22 9.38 -4.90
CA LEU A 368 14.37 9.83 -6.01
C LEU A 368 14.95 11.11 -6.65
N PRO A 369 15.35 11.09 -7.92
CA PRO A 369 16.15 12.17 -8.51
C PRO A 369 15.34 13.40 -8.93
N ASN A 370 14.03 13.27 -9.17
CA ASN A 370 13.25 14.36 -9.75
C ASN A 370 13.05 15.52 -8.75
N PRO A 371 13.41 16.77 -9.10
CA PRO A 371 13.32 17.92 -8.19
C PRO A 371 11.89 18.33 -7.83
N GLN A 372 10.88 17.82 -8.52
CA GLN A 372 9.47 18.06 -8.26
C GLN A 372 8.89 17.08 -7.23
N ASN A 373 9.69 16.12 -6.74
CA ASN A 373 9.29 15.17 -5.72
C ASN A 373 8.88 15.87 -4.42
N LYS A 374 7.87 15.34 -3.76
CA LYS A 374 7.41 15.85 -2.47
C LYS A 374 7.23 14.70 -1.48
N HIS A 375 7.80 14.83 -0.30
CA HIS A 375 7.49 13.97 0.84
C HIS A 375 6.62 14.73 1.83
N ARG A 376 5.50 14.13 2.22
CA ARG A 376 4.55 14.67 3.18
C ARG A 376 4.37 13.69 4.32
N LEU A 377 4.72 14.11 5.51
CA LEU A 377 4.47 13.36 6.71
C LEU A 377 3.09 13.70 7.25
N VAL A 378 2.42 12.70 7.77
CA VAL A 378 1.16 12.83 8.50
C VAL A 378 1.31 12.17 9.86
N ASN A 379 0.65 12.74 10.86
CA ASN A 379 0.68 12.20 12.21
C ASN A 379 -0.15 10.90 12.28
N ARG A 380 0.42 9.81 11.77
CA ARG A 380 -0.16 8.47 11.64
C ARG A 380 0.93 7.41 11.76
N SER A 381 0.48 6.19 12.06
CA SER A 381 1.28 4.97 11.88
C SER A 381 1.28 4.53 10.39
N HIS A 382 1.45 3.27 10.10
CA HIS A 382 1.46 2.73 8.73
C HIS A 382 0.16 2.98 7.95
N LEU A 383 -0.99 3.14 8.63
CA LEU A 383 -2.29 3.32 7.98
C LEU A 383 -2.60 4.81 7.76
N VAL A 384 -2.22 5.33 6.60
CA VAL A 384 -2.59 6.67 6.14
C VAL A 384 -3.97 6.62 5.50
N LEU A 385 -4.88 7.51 5.92
CA LEU A 385 -6.28 7.52 5.49
C LEU A 385 -6.50 8.33 4.21
N GLY A 386 -7.55 8.02 3.45
CA GLY A 386 -7.90 8.72 2.21
C GLY A 386 -8.07 10.24 2.41
N LYS A 387 -8.67 10.67 3.52
CA LYS A 387 -8.80 12.10 3.87
C LYS A 387 -7.46 12.84 4.07
N ASP A 388 -6.41 12.11 4.43
CA ASP A 388 -5.07 12.67 4.56
C ASP A 388 -4.35 12.75 3.21
N VAL A 389 -4.75 11.92 2.25
CA VAL A 389 -4.12 11.80 0.93
C VAL A 389 -4.76 12.72 -0.11
N ALA A 390 -6.08 12.65 -0.28
CA ALA A 390 -6.75 13.26 -1.42
C ALA A 390 -6.47 14.76 -1.58
N PRO A 391 -6.61 15.62 -0.56
CA PRO A 391 -6.35 17.04 -0.71
C PRO A 391 -4.90 17.37 -1.09
N ARG A 392 -3.94 16.54 -0.61
CA ARG A 392 -2.52 16.72 -0.90
C ARG A 392 -2.18 16.28 -2.32
N MET A 393 -2.77 15.16 -2.74
CA MET A 393 -2.64 14.63 -4.10
C MET A 393 -3.22 15.61 -5.12
N ASP A 394 -4.45 16.08 -4.91
CA ASP A 394 -5.13 17.00 -5.82
C ASP A 394 -4.34 18.30 -5.99
N LYS A 395 -3.96 18.89 -4.86
CA LYS A 395 -3.14 20.12 -4.90
C LYS A 395 -1.83 19.88 -5.67
N TRP A 396 -1.14 18.79 -5.38
CA TRP A 396 0.16 18.51 -5.99
C TRP A 396 0.05 18.23 -7.49
N LEU A 397 -0.94 17.42 -7.92
CA LEU A 397 -1.17 17.14 -9.34
C LEU A 397 -1.56 18.40 -10.11
N ASN A 398 -2.43 19.23 -9.54
CA ASN A 398 -2.80 20.52 -10.15
C ASN A 398 -1.57 21.45 -10.25
N ASP A 399 -0.80 21.59 -9.17
CA ASP A 399 0.44 22.39 -9.20
C ASP A 399 1.46 21.87 -10.25
N LEU A 400 1.50 20.55 -10.47
CA LEU A 400 2.44 19.90 -11.36
C LEU A 400 2.08 20.09 -12.85
N PHE A 401 0.79 19.95 -13.17
CA PHE A 401 0.33 19.89 -14.55
C PHE A 401 -0.35 21.18 -15.05
N ASP A 402 -0.91 22.01 -14.16
CA ASP A 402 -1.57 23.26 -14.54
C ASP A 402 -0.57 24.41 -14.76
N ARG A 403 0.62 24.35 -14.16
CA ARG A 403 1.69 25.32 -14.42
C ARG A 403 2.21 25.30 -15.87
N GLY A 404 1.98 24.19 -16.61
CA GLY A 404 2.33 24.11 -18.03
C GLY A 404 1.40 24.91 -18.95
N SER A 405 0.17 25.24 -18.52
CA SER A 405 -0.79 26.02 -19.32
C SER A 405 -0.66 27.54 -19.17
N SER A 406 0.12 28.03 -18.18
CA SER A 406 0.29 29.46 -17.92
C SER A 406 1.56 30.07 -18.52
N ASN A 407 2.50 29.27 -19.03
CA ASN A 407 3.75 29.77 -19.63
C ASN A 407 3.64 30.06 -21.12
N ASP A 408 2.53 29.72 -21.81
CA ASP A 408 2.31 30.09 -23.22
C ASP A 408 1.58 31.43 -23.42
N LYS A 409 1.40 32.22 -22.34
CA LYS A 409 0.77 33.56 -22.41
C LYS A 409 1.63 34.64 -21.77
N VAL A 410 2.87 34.73 -22.13
CA VAL A 410 3.66 35.97 -21.94
C VAL A 410 4.66 36.10 -23.09
N GLU A 411 4.31 36.92 -24.04
CA GLU A 411 5.05 38.06 -24.57
C GLU A 411 4.44 38.48 -25.88
N SER A 412 3.40 39.26 -25.82
CA SER A 412 3.18 40.29 -26.82
C SER A 412 3.63 41.60 -26.17
N THR A 413 4.85 42.00 -26.46
CA THR A 413 5.39 43.35 -26.21
C THR A 413 4.43 44.42 -26.75
N PRO A 414 4.11 45.46 -25.99
CA PRO A 414 3.59 46.68 -26.58
C PRO A 414 4.74 47.44 -27.24
N SER A 415 4.61 47.68 -28.55
CA SER A 415 5.40 48.64 -29.25
C SER A 415 5.29 50.01 -28.59
N ALA A 416 6.43 50.59 -28.29
CA ALA A 416 6.54 52.02 -28.05
C ALA A 416 6.17 52.77 -29.33
N ASP A 417 5.18 53.64 -29.22
CA ASP A 417 5.08 54.87 -29.99
C ASP A 417 4.05 55.80 -29.35
N GLU A 418 4.53 56.98 -28.98
CA GLU A 418 4.02 58.27 -28.53
C GLU A 418 4.07 58.57 -27.03
#